data_c87fec5b0d480959336573afde23d73d
#
_entry.id   c87fec5b0d480959336573afde23d73d
#
_cell.length_a   1.000
_cell.length_b   1.000
_cell.length_c   1.000
_cell.angle_alpha   90.00
_cell.angle_beta   90.00
_cell.angle_gamma   90.00
#
_symmetry.space_group_name_H-M   'P 1'
#
loop_
_entity.id
_entity.type
_entity.pdbx_description
1 polymer ?
#
loop_
_entity_poly.entity_id
_entity_poly.type
_entity_poly.pdbx_seq_one_letter_code
_entity_poly.pdbx_strand_id
1 'polypeptide(L)'
;MWQVSSLKGAFSMTGDERASCPISDEIRSLADAKAVTADAKTRFYSAEHDEIRRGLTTDIYFVRTREILDRLGLGKTPVVAEVFSRKTGVLAGVGEVLHLLKDKQVRIWAVPEGEEFASKETLMRIEGPYDEFGMFETTILGFLASSSGWATAARTAKEAAGDKTVICFGARHVHPAVAPVMERAAVIGGVDGASCILAAKLLGREPSGTVPHAAFLIVGDSVKVAEAYDEFMPDDAPRIILVDTFRDEAEEALRVAEALGEKLTGIRLDTPGERGGVTPDLVTEVRARLDQAGYGHVKIFVSGGLYPEKIQALSQAGAYSFGVGSFISQASPIDMTLDLKEVAGKPIAK
;
A
#
# COMPACT_ATOMS: atom_id res chain seq x y z
N MET A 1 -0.51 -7.92 21.50
CA MET A 1 0.38 -9.03 21.09
C MET A 1 -0.48 -10.25 20.83
N TRP A 2 -0.63 -10.67 19.60
CA TRP A 2 -1.46 -11.83 19.21
C TRP A 2 -0.55 -13.05 19.03
N GLN A 3 -0.92 -14.16 19.66
CA GLN A 3 -0.24 -15.42 19.49
C GLN A 3 -0.87 -16.17 18.31
N VAL A 4 -0.12 -16.35 17.23
CA VAL A 4 -0.53 -17.23 16.14
C VAL A 4 0.12 -18.59 16.39
N SER A 5 -0.59 -19.45 17.11
CA SER A 5 -0.18 -20.86 17.21
C SER A 5 -0.35 -21.55 15.86
N SER A 6 0.53 -22.48 15.52
CA SER A 6 0.58 -23.21 14.26
C SER A 6 -0.83 -23.51 13.73
N LEU A 7 -1.16 -23.04 12.53
CA LEU A 7 -2.38 -23.37 11.80
C LEU A 7 -2.34 -24.81 11.30
N LYS A 8 -2.32 -25.79 12.22
CA LYS A 8 -2.78 -27.13 11.98
C LYS A 8 -4.19 -27.23 12.56
N GLY A 9 -5.17 -26.92 11.75
CA GLY A 9 -6.56 -27.16 12.13
C GLY A 9 -7.52 -26.04 11.75
N ALA A 10 -8.44 -26.37 10.84
CA ALA A 10 -9.66 -25.69 10.49
C ALA A 10 -9.58 -24.53 9.48
N PHE A 11 -9.24 -24.86 8.24
CA PHE A 11 -10.04 -24.41 7.09
C PHE A 11 -10.26 -25.60 6.17
N SER A 12 -11.41 -26.24 6.30
CA SER A 12 -11.93 -27.18 5.32
C SER A 12 -12.41 -26.37 4.12
N MET A 13 -11.61 -26.29 3.08
CA MET A 13 -12.09 -25.97 1.74
C MET A 13 -12.32 -27.28 1.00
N THR A 14 -13.57 -27.69 0.95
CA THR A 14 -14.05 -28.66 -0.02
C THR A 14 -14.23 -27.93 -1.36
N GLY A 15 -13.43 -28.29 -2.36
CA GLY A 15 -13.52 -27.75 -3.71
C GLY A 15 -12.23 -28.00 -4.45
N ASP A 16 -12.28 -29.01 -5.29
CA ASP A 16 -11.25 -29.54 -6.17
C ASP A 16 -10.65 -28.42 -7.06
N GLU A 17 -9.35 -28.22 -6.92
CA GLU A 17 -8.32 -27.94 -7.91
C GLU A 17 -7.04 -27.55 -7.16
N ARG A 18 -6.35 -28.59 -6.66
CA ARG A 18 -4.97 -28.44 -6.22
C ARG A 18 -4.10 -28.36 -7.46
N ALA A 19 -3.78 -27.15 -7.92
CA ALA A 19 -2.49 -26.92 -8.52
C ALA A 19 -1.47 -27.08 -7.39
N SER A 20 -1.03 -28.30 -7.13
CA SER A 20 0.04 -28.63 -6.21
C SER A 20 1.33 -28.12 -6.81
N CYS A 21 1.78 -26.93 -6.39
CA CYS A 21 3.19 -26.60 -6.50
C CYS A 21 3.92 -27.47 -5.45
N PRO A 22 4.76 -28.41 -5.84
CA PRO A 22 5.47 -29.23 -4.87
C PRO A 22 6.44 -28.36 -4.11
N ILE A 23 6.37 -28.43 -2.77
CA ILE A 23 7.31 -27.80 -1.82
C ILE A 23 8.79 -28.27 -2.08
N SER A 24 8.99 -29.20 -3.02
CA SER A 24 10.29 -29.77 -3.40
C SER A 24 11.23 -28.82 -4.15
N ASP A 25 10.77 -27.63 -4.56
CA ASP A 25 11.54 -26.72 -5.41
C ASP A 25 12.13 -25.49 -4.69
N GLU A 26 12.11 -25.48 -3.37
CA GLU A 26 12.76 -24.42 -2.57
C GLU A 26 14.27 -24.44 -2.77
N ILE A 27 14.91 -23.28 -2.90
CA ILE A 27 16.36 -23.16 -2.97
C ILE A 27 16.98 -23.64 -1.65
N ARG A 28 17.82 -24.67 -1.71
CA ARG A 28 18.45 -25.30 -0.54
C ARG A 28 19.96 -25.30 -0.58
N SER A 29 20.54 -25.09 -1.75
CA SER A 29 21.98 -25.14 -1.95
C SER A 29 22.45 -24.10 -2.97
N LEU A 30 23.77 -23.87 -3.01
CA LEU A 30 24.39 -23.07 -4.06
C LEU A 30 24.22 -23.69 -5.46
N ALA A 31 24.09 -25.00 -5.55
CA ALA A 31 23.83 -25.67 -6.81
C ALA A 31 22.44 -25.32 -7.33
N ASP A 32 21.42 -25.32 -6.46
CA ASP A 32 20.05 -24.90 -6.82
C ASP A 32 20.05 -23.45 -7.29
N ALA A 33 20.70 -22.54 -6.55
CA ALA A 33 20.79 -21.14 -6.91
C ALA A 33 21.46 -20.92 -8.28
N LYS A 34 22.48 -21.70 -8.62
CA LYS A 34 23.15 -21.66 -9.93
C LYS A 34 22.32 -22.23 -11.06
N ALA A 35 21.42 -23.17 -10.75
CA ALA A 35 20.53 -23.78 -11.75
C ALA A 35 19.32 -22.90 -12.10
N VAL A 36 19.04 -21.83 -11.35
CA VAL A 36 17.95 -20.89 -11.66
C VAL A 36 18.22 -20.22 -13.01
N THR A 37 17.23 -20.29 -13.89
CA THR A 37 17.21 -19.59 -15.17
C THR A 37 16.01 -18.67 -15.23
N ALA A 38 16.15 -17.50 -15.84
CA ALA A 38 15.05 -16.57 -16.03
C ALA A 38 15.06 -16.06 -17.47
N ASP A 39 13.92 -16.17 -18.16
CA ASP A 39 13.77 -15.64 -19.53
C ASP A 39 13.25 -14.20 -19.44
N ALA A 40 14.18 -13.25 -19.55
CA ALA A 40 13.87 -11.82 -19.53
C ALA A 40 13.08 -11.31 -20.77
N LYS A 41 12.87 -12.15 -21.78
CA LYS A 41 12.16 -11.75 -23.01
C LYS A 41 10.65 -11.93 -22.89
N THR A 42 10.21 -12.86 -22.05
CA THR A 42 8.80 -13.29 -21.99
C THR A 42 8.10 -12.92 -20.70
N ARG A 43 8.80 -12.33 -19.71
CA ARG A 43 8.26 -12.00 -18.38
C ARG A 43 8.52 -10.56 -17.99
N PHE A 44 7.74 -10.05 -17.04
CA PHE A 44 8.10 -8.84 -16.27
C PHE A 44 9.29 -9.15 -15.36
N TYR A 45 10.07 -8.11 -15.03
CA TYR A 45 11.24 -8.28 -14.15
C TYR A 45 10.92 -8.43 -12.66
N SER A 46 9.63 -8.40 -12.29
CA SER A 46 9.17 -8.66 -10.92
C SER A 46 9.17 -10.15 -10.61
N ALA A 47 9.34 -10.48 -9.33
CA ALA A 47 9.17 -11.84 -8.85
C ALA A 47 7.68 -12.23 -8.84
N GLU A 48 7.40 -13.50 -9.13
CA GLU A 48 6.10 -14.11 -8.93
C GLU A 48 5.97 -14.65 -7.51
N HIS A 49 4.74 -14.85 -7.03
CA HIS A 49 4.51 -15.36 -5.67
C HIS A 49 5.18 -16.70 -5.40
N ASP A 50 5.21 -17.57 -6.40
CA ASP A 50 5.87 -18.86 -6.30
C ASP A 50 7.39 -18.71 -6.16
N GLU A 51 8.00 -17.82 -6.94
CA GLU A 51 9.43 -17.53 -6.86
C GLU A 51 9.82 -16.98 -5.48
N ILE A 52 8.98 -16.12 -4.87
CA ILE A 52 9.17 -15.63 -3.51
C ILE A 52 9.12 -16.78 -2.51
N ARG A 53 8.12 -17.67 -2.59
CA ARG A 53 7.99 -18.84 -1.70
C ARG A 53 9.13 -19.85 -1.84
N ARG A 54 9.69 -19.97 -3.03
CA ARG A 54 10.86 -20.82 -3.30
C ARG A 54 12.17 -20.20 -2.86
N GLY A 55 12.18 -18.94 -2.42
CA GLY A 55 13.35 -18.23 -1.92
C GLY A 55 14.23 -17.62 -3.01
N LEU A 56 13.72 -17.42 -4.24
CA LEU A 56 14.49 -16.83 -5.33
C LEU A 56 14.80 -15.34 -5.10
N THR A 57 14.12 -14.69 -4.18
CA THR A 57 14.32 -13.29 -3.80
C THR A 57 15.20 -13.11 -2.57
N THR A 58 15.79 -14.18 -2.07
CA THR A 58 16.71 -14.09 -0.93
C THR A 58 18.13 -13.67 -1.36
N ASP A 59 18.85 -13.05 -0.44
CA ASP A 59 20.26 -12.78 -0.64
C ASP A 59 21.07 -14.09 -0.61
N ILE A 60 22.00 -14.24 -1.54
CA ILE A 60 22.78 -15.48 -1.73
C ILE A 60 23.53 -15.94 -0.48
N TYR A 61 23.84 -15.03 0.44
CA TYR A 61 24.54 -15.41 1.67
C TYR A 61 23.67 -16.25 2.60
N PHE A 62 22.35 -16.16 2.54
CA PHE A 62 21.45 -17.05 3.30
C PHE A 62 21.43 -18.46 2.71
N VAL A 63 21.56 -18.62 1.40
CA VAL A 63 21.74 -19.94 0.77
C VAL A 63 23.05 -20.57 1.23
N ARG A 64 24.13 -19.77 1.28
CA ARG A 64 25.44 -20.23 1.81
C ARG A 64 25.35 -20.63 3.28
N THR A 65 24.66 -19.82 4.09
CA THR A 65 24.44 -20.10 5.51
C THR A 65 23.70 -21.42 5.68
N ARG A 66 22.62 -21.63 4.93
CA ARG A 66 21.85 -22.88 4.95
C ARG A 66 22.73 -24.07 4.61
N GLU A 67 23.48 -24.03 3.51
CA GLU A 67 24.35 -25.12 3.09
C GLU A 67 25.44 -25.46 4.13
N ILE A 68 26.01 -24.43 4.78
CA ILE A 68 26.97 -24.61 5.85
C ILE A 68 26.34 -25.32 7.05
N LEU A 69 25.20 -24.84 7.51
CA LEU A 69 24.50 -25.40 8.67
C LEU A 69 24.01 -26.83 8.41
N ASP A 70 23.51 -27.10 7.21
CA ASP A 70 23.08 -28.45 6.82
C ASP A 70 24.26 -29.45 6.83
N ARG A 71 25.42 -29.05 6.28
CA ARG A 71 26.65 -29.90 6.31
C ARG A 71 27.20 -30.13 7.71
N LEU A 72 26.97 -29.19 8.63
CA LEU A 72 27.34 -29.33 10.04
C LEU A 72 26.27 -30.06 10.86
N GLY A 73 25.12 -30.41 10.28
CA GLY A 73 24.01 -31.03 10.98
C GLY A 73 23.27 -30.06 11.94
N LEU A 74 23.44 -28.75 11.74
CA LEU A 74 22.93 -27.70 12.62
C LEU A 74 21.67 -26.96 12.05
N GLY A 75 21.21 -27.28 10.86
CA GLY A 75 20.08 -26.63 10.22
C GLY A 75 18.83 -26.61 11.09
N LYS A 76 18.54 -27.70 11.80
CA LYS A 76 17.38 -27.86 12.70
C LYS A 76 17.57 -27.32 14.10
N THR A 77 18.64 -26.56 14.35
CA THR A 77 18.85 -25.95 15.66
C THR A 77 17.69 -25.02 16.00
N PRO A 78 16.99 -25.20 17.14
CA PRO A 78 15.92 -24.31 17.56
C PRO A 78 16.49 -22.95 17.92
N VAL A 79 15.89 -21.91 17.39
CA VAL A 79 16.31 -20.53 17.63
C VAL A 79 15.09 -19.63 17.93
N VAL A 80 15.37 -18.51 18.56
CA VAL A 80 14.44 -17.38 18.70
C VAL A 80 15.04 -16.18 17.99
N ALA A 81 14.32 -15.66 17.00
CA ALA A 81 14.68 -14.46 16.27
C ALA A 81 13.69 -13.32 16.57
N GLU A 82 14.20 -12.11 16.64
CA GLU A 82 13.37 -10.91 16.83
C GLU A 82 13.64 -9.89 15.74
N VAL A 83 12.54 -9.32 15.20
CA VAL A 83 12.59 -8.21 14.24
C VAL A 83 12.31 -6.90 14.99
N PHE A 84 13.13 -5.91 14.72
CA PHE A 84 12.98 -4.55 15.25
C PHE A 84 13.51 -3.51 14.27
N SER A 85 13.17 -2.24 14.47
CA SER A 85 13.72 -1.10 13.75
C SER A 85 14.44 -0.14 14.68
N ARG A 86 15.37 0.64 14.13
CA ARG A 86 15.99 1.79 14.84
C ARG A 86 15.22 3.08 14.64
N LYS A 87 14.16 3.05 13.82
CA LYS A 87 13.25 4.16 13.56
C LYS A 87 11.90 3.89 14.22
N THR A 88 11.06 4.89 14.27
CA THR A 88 9.64 4.81 14.62
C THR A 88 8.81 4.68 13.36
N GLY A 89 7.57 4.21 13.46
CA GLY A 89 6.67 4.13 12.33
C GLY A 89 5.38 3.37 12.63
N VAL A 90 4.61 3.08 11.60
CA VAL A 90 3.40 2.26 11.63
C VAL A 90 3.71 0.90 11.01
N LEU A 91 3.44 -0.18 11.72
CA LEU A 91 3.75 -1.53 11.25
C LEU A 91 2.76 -2.00 10.18
N ALA A 92 3.30 -2.51 9.07
CA ALA A 92 2.54 -3.17 8.01
C ALA A 92 3.39 -4.28 7.35
N GLY A 93 2.76 -5.19 6.59
CA GLY A 93 3.44 -6.31 5.92
C GLY A 93 3.46 -7.61 6.75
N VAL A 94 2.92 -7.61 7.97
CA VAL A 94 2.85 -8.82 8.83
C VAL A 94 2.04 -9.94 8.16
N GLY A 95 0.92 -9.58 7.51
CA GLY A 95 0.09 -10.56 6.81
C GLY A 95 0.84 -11.35 5.73
N GLU A 96 1.78 -10.70 5.00
CA GLU A 96 2.59 -11.36 3.98
C GLU A 96 3.63 -12.30 4.61
N VAL A 97 4.25 -11.91 5.72
CA VAL A 97 5.17 -12.79 6.48
C VAL A 97 4.45 -14.03 7.00
N LEU A 98 3.25 -13.87 7.57
CA LEU A 98 2.45 -15.00 8.03
C LEU A 98 2.06 -15.92 6.88
N HIS A 99 1.76 -15.37 5.70
CA HIS A 99 1.44 -16.14 4.51
C HIS A 99 2.66 -16.88 3.94
N LEU A 100 3.83 -16.27 3.98
CA LEU A 100 5.09 -16.88 3.57
C LEU A 100 5.44 -18.09 4.44
N LEU A 101 5.26 -17.96 5.76
CA LEU A 101 5.68 -18.97 6.74
C LEU A 101 4.56 -19.93 7.19
N LYS A 102 3.37 -19.89 6.57
CA LYS A 102 2.19 -20.65 7.00
C LYS A 102 2.39 -22.16 7.09
N ASP A 103 3.24 -22.72 6.22
CA ASP A 103 3.51 -24.17 6.14
C ASP A 103 4.82 -24.56 6.84
N LYS A 104 5.49 -23.61 7.52
CA LYS A 104 6.74 -23.80 8.23
C LYS A 104 6.49 -24.18 9.70
N GLN A 105 7.41 -24.91 10.30
CA GLN A 105 7.32 -25.34 11.70
C GLN A 105 7.84 -24.25 12.65
N VAL A 106 7.17 -23.09 12.65
CA VAL A 106 7.54 -21.94 13.46
C VAL A 106 6.36 -21.43 14.27
N ARG A 107 6.64 -20.75 15.37
CA ARG A 107 5.70 -19.93 16.13
C ARG A 107 6.04 -18.46 15.91
N ILE A 108 5.03 -17.63 15.65
CA ILE A 108 5.21 -16.23 15.36
C ILE A 108 4.34 -15.38 16.30
N TRP A 109 4.93 -14.37 16.90
CA TRP A 109 4.25 -13.29 17.60
C TRP A 109 4.60 -12.00 16.87
N ALA A 110 3.61 -11.15 16.65
CA ALA A 110 3.83 -9.87 16.00
C ALA A 110 2.95 -8.78 16.63
N VAL A 111 3.41 -7.56 16.56
CA VAL A 111 2.58 -6.38 16.77
C VAL A 111 1.53 -6.34 15.65
N PRO A 112 0.26 -5.99 15.93
CA PRO A 112 -0.77 -5.87 14.90
C PRO A 112 -0.40 -4.84 13.82
N GLU A 113 -0.81 -5.11 12.57
CA GLU A 113 -0.69 -4.10 11.51
C GLU A 113 -1.51 -2.86 11.85
N GLY A 114 -0.98 -1.68 11.54
CA GLY A 114 -1.59 -0.39 11.83
C GLY A 114 -1.20 0.21 13.19
N GLU A 115 -0.58 -0.55 14.08
CA GLU A 115 -0.04 -0.02 15.34
C GLU A 115 1.25 0.76 15.11
N GLU A 116 1.44 1.81 15.89
CA GLU A 116 2.69 2.56 15.92
C GLU A 116 3.72 1.82 16.75
N PHE A 117 4.97 1.94 16.34
CA PHE A 117 6.08 1.33 17.06
C PHE A 117 7.21 2.33 17.37
N ALA A 118 7.85 2.10 18.49
CA ALA A 118 9.00 2.86 18.93
C ALA A 118 10.33 2.24 18.41
N SER A 119 11.40 3.06 18.40
CA SER A 119 12.74 2.57 18.08
C SER A 119 13.16 1.46 19.01
N LYS A 120 13.67 0.35 18.45
CA LYS A 120 14.13 -0.88 19.13
C LYS A 120 13.02 -1.69 19.83
N GLU A 121 11.77 -1.37 19.60
CA GLU A 121 10.66 -2.23 20.00
C GLU A 121 10.68 -3.54 19.18
N THR A 122 10.42 -4.68 19.83
CA THR A 122 10.28 -5.97 19.17
C THR A 122 8.96 -6.01 18.42
N LEU A 123 9.03 -6.01 17.08
CA LEU A 123 7.88 -5.98 16.19
C LEU A 123 7.35 -7.37 15.86
N MET A 124 8.27 -8.32 15.75
CA MET A 124 7.96 -9.72 15.48
C MET A 124 8.97 -10.62 16.16
N ARG A 125 8.51 -11.75 16.67
CA ARG A 125 9.33 -12.82 17.22
C ARG A 125 9.00 -14.11 16.51
N ILE A 126 10.01 -14.81 16.01
CA ILE A 126 9.90 -16.08 15.30
C ILE A 126 10.69 -17.12 16.09
N GLU A 127 10.04 -18.22 16.45
CA GLU A 127 10.63 -19.32 17.21
C GLU A 127 10.44 -20.65 16.46
N GLY A 128 11.52 -21.37 16.24
CA GLY A 128 11.52 -22.66 15.56
C GLY A 128 12.90 -23.08 15.07
N PRO A 129 12.99 -24.18 14.31
CA PRO A 129 14.23 -24.58 13.65
C PRO A 129 14.70 -23.50 12.66
N TYR A 130 16.01 -23.19 12.65
CA TYR A 130 16.53 -22.12 11.81
C TYR A 130 16.31 -22.36 10.31
N ASP A 131 16.40 -23.63 9.86
CA ASP A 131 16.21 -24.02 8.46
C ASP A 131 14.77 -23.79 7.95
N GLU A 132 13.78 -23.59 8.83
CA GLU A 132 12.39 -23.32 8.47
C GLU A 132 12.17 -21.87 7.98
N PHE A 133 12.96 -20.90 8.45
CA PHE A 133 12.75 -19.49 8.14
C PHE A 133 14.00 -18.68 7.81
N GLY A 134 15.20 -19.11 8.22
CA GLY A 134 16.42 -18.30 8.10
C GLY A 134 16.74 -17.89 6.66
N MET A 135 16.40 -18.71 5.67
CA MET A 135 16.59 -18.38 4.26
C MET A 135 15.65 -17.26 3.77
N PHE A 136 14.56 -16.99 4.48
CA PHE A 136 13.57 -15.98 4.12
C PHE A 136 13.78 -14.63 4.82
N GLU A 137 14.89 -14.42 5.55
CA GLU A 137 15.14 -13.18 6.27
C GLU A 137 15.04 -11.95 5.36
N THR A 138 15.70 -11.95 4.19
CA THR A 138 15.60 -10.88 3.19
C THR A 138 14.14 -10.56 2.84
N THR A 139 13.36 -11.61 2.58
CA THR A 139 11.94 -11.46 2.17
C THR A 139 11.07 -10.96 3.31
N ILE A 140 11.26 -11.50 4.52
CA ILE A 140 10.54 -11.07 5.73
C ILE A 140 10.78 -9.59 5.99
N LEU A 141 12.05 -9.17 6.01
CA LEU A 141 12.42 -7.79 6.26
C LEU A 141 11.92 -6.87 5.13
N GLY A 142 11.98 -7.31 3.88
CA GLY A 142 11.49 -6.56 2.73
C GLY A 142 9.99 -6.27 2.78
N PHE A 143 9.17 -7.25 3.16
CA PHE A 143 7.72 -7.07 3.36
C PHE A 143 7.43 -6.03 4.45
N LEU A 144 8.08 -6.16 5.60
CA LEU A 144 7.86 -5.26 6.74
C LEU A 144 8.39 -3.85 6.47
N ALA A 145 9.61 -3.72 5.92
CA ALA A 145 10.28 -2.44 5.70
C ALA A 145 9.52 -1.55 4.72
N SER A 146 9.18 -2.09 3.55
CA SER A 146 8.50 -1.33 2.49
C SER A 146 7.09 -0.95 2.89
N SER A 147 6.30 -1.93 3.36
CA SER A 147 4.91 -1.69 3.78
C SER A 147 4.82 -0.71 4.95
N SER A 148 5.71 -0.81 5.94
CA SER A 148 5.72 0.14 7.07
C SER A 148 6.12 1.55 6.66
N GLY A 149 7.00 1.72 5.67
CA GLY A 149 7.31 3.03 5.11
C GLY A 149 6.07 3.72 4.51
N TRP A 150 5.34 3.01 3.66
CA TRP A 150 4.11 3.51 3.04
C TRP A 150 2.99 3.74 4.06
N ALA A 151 2.80 2.84 5.02
CA ALA A 151 1.81 2.98 6.08
C ALA A 151 2.09 4.21 6.97
N THR A 152 3.36 4.46 7.30
CA THR A 152 3.78 5.62 8.11
C THR A 152 3.50 6.93 7.38
N ALA A 153 3.84 7.03 6.09
CA ALA A 153 3.53 8.22 5.30
C ALA A 153 2.01 8.43 5.16
N ALA A 154 1.26 7.36 4.97
CA ALA A 154 -0.20 7.43 4.90
C ALA A 154 -0.82 7.90 6.22
N ARG A 155 -0.30 7.43 7.38
CA ARG A 155 -0.71 7.91 8.71
C ARG A 155 -0.48 9.41 8.83
N THR A 156 0.69 9.90 8.47
CA THR A 156 1.02 11.33 8.52
C THR A 156 0.10 12.17 7.63
N ALA A 157 -0.21 11.69 6.42
CA ALA A 157 -1.15 12.37 5.53
C ALA A 157 -2.59 12.38 6.09
N LYS A 158 -3.04 11.27 6.69
CA LYS A 158 -4.38 11.17 7.30
C LYS A 158 -4.52 12.07 8.53
N GLU A 159 -3.52 12.11 9.39
CA GLU A 159 -3.50 13.00 10.56
C GLU A 159 -3.56 14.48 10.15
N ALA A 160 -2.82 14.87 9.12
CA ALA A 160 -2.88 16.22 8.57
C ALA A 160 -4.27 16.59 8.00
N ALA A 161 -5.01 15.61 7.48
CA ALA A 161 -6.36 15.79 6.97
C ALA A 161 -7.44 15.81 8.08
N GLY A 162 -7.14 15.31 9.28
CA GLY A 162 -8.07 15.20 10.38
C GLY A 162 -9.24 14.26 10.07
N ASP A 163 -10.46 14.78 10.16
CA ASP A 163 -11.70 14.04 9.88
C ASP A 163 -12.00 13.86 8.37
N LYS A 164 -11.23 14.53 7.51
CA LYS A 164 -11.45 14.49 6.06
C LYS A 164 -11.02 13.15 5.46
N THR A 165 -11.70 12.78 4.39
CA THR A 165 -11.39 11.58 3.61
C THR A 165 -10.07 11.74 2.85
N VAL A 166 -9.21 10.73 2.94
CA VAL A 166 -7.96 10.64 2.17
C VAL A 166 -7.96 9.35 1.36
N ILE A 167 -7.79 9.47 0.04
CA ILE A 167 -7.68 8.32 -0.88
C ILE A 167 -6.25 8.24 -1.38
N CYS A 168 -5.67 7.05 -1.38
CA CYS A 168 -4.36 6.82 -1.98
C CYS A 168 -4.46 6.79 -3.51
N PHE A 169 -3.71 7.67 -4.18
CA PHE A 169 -3.57 7.76 -5.65
C PHE A 169 -2.13 7.45 -6.08
N GLY A 170 -1.46 6.57 -5.33
CA GLY A 170 -0.04 6.28 -5.49
C GLY A 170 0.32 5.21 -6.52
N ALA A 171 -0.63 4.42 -7.00
CA ALA A 171 -0.38 3.23 -7.83
C ALA A 171 0.50 3.50 -9.06
N ARG A 172 0.33 4.64 -9.74
CA ARG A 172 1.11 5.01 -10.94
C ARG A 172 2.57 5.39 -10.66
N HIS A 173 2.96 5.57 -9.41
CA HIS A 173 4.30 6.01 -9.02
C HIS A 173 5.23 4.86 -8.62
N VAL A 174 4.72 3.65 -8.55
CA VAL A 174 5.49 2.43 -8.23
C VAL A 174 5.33 1.41 -9.34
N HIS A 175 6.21 0.39 -9.34
CA HIS A 175 6.06 -0.72 -10.29
C HIS A 175 4.70 -1.42 -10.09
N PRO A 176 3.97 -1.78 -11.16
CA PRO A 176 2.63 -2.38 -11.05
C PRO A 176 2.55 -3.62 -10.16
N ALA A 177 3.63 -4.39 -10.05
CA ALA A 177 3.69 -5.56 -9.16
C ALA A 177 3.58 -5.20 -7.67
N VAL A 178 3.96 -3.99 -7.26
CA VAL A 178 3.91 -3.55 -5.86
C VAL A 178 2.83 -2.50 -5.61
N ALA A 179 2.12 -2.04 -6.64
CA ALA A 179 1.04 -1.07 -6.47
C ALA A 179 -0.06 -1.57 -5.52
N PRO A 180 -0.52 -2.84 -5.58
CA PRO A 180 -1.48 -3.37 -4.61
C PRO A 180 -0.93 -3.41 -3.18
N VAL A 181 0.33 -3.76 -3.00
CA VAL A 181 1.00 -3.82 -1.68
C VAL A 181 1.09 -2.42 -1.08
N MET A 182 1.53 -1.44 -1.88
CA MET A 182 1.70 -0.05 -1.45
C MET A 182 0.35 0.56 -1.02
N GLU A 183 -0.70 0.45 -1.84
CA GLU A 183 -2.00 1.04 -1.49
C GLU A 183 -2.70 0.28 -0.34
N ARG A 184 -2.50 -1.06 -0.22
CA ARG A 184 -2.93 -1.80 0.96
C ARG A 184 -2.24 -1.28 2.23
N ALA A 185 -0.93 -1.08 2.18
CA ALA A 185 -0.17 -0.54 3.30
C ALA A 185 -0.63 0.88 3.66
N ALA A 186 -0.96 1.71 2.67
CA ALA A 186 -1.52 3.04 2.89
C ALA A 186 -2.85 2.98 3.66
N VAL A 187 -3.75 2.06 3.31
CA VAL A 187 -5.03 1.88 4.04
C VAL A 187 -4.79 1.39 5.47
N ILE A 188 -3.82 0.49 5.69
CA ILE A 188 -3.41 0.08 7.05
C ILE A 188 -2.88 1.29 7.83
N GLY A 189 -2.16 2.20 7.19
CA GLY A 189 -1.70 3.46 7.78
C GLY A 189 -2.83 4.42 8.15
N GLY A 190 -4.05 4.21 7.66
CA GLY A 190 -5.24 4.96 8.07
C GLY A 190 -5.92 5.78 6.99
N VAL A 191 -5.45 5.76 5.72
CA VAL A 191 -6.21 6.41 4.63
C VAL A 191 -7.47 5.61 4.31
N ASP A 192 -8.50 6.30 3.84
CA ASP A 192 -9.86 5.77 3.78
C ASP A 192 -10.10 4.86 2.56
N GLY A 193 -9.26 4.94 1.52
CA GLY A 193 -9.45 4.14 0.32
C GLY A 193 -8.22 4.03 -0.57
N ALA A 194 -8.32 3.16 -1.57
CA ALA A 194 -7.32 2.84 -2.56
C ALA A 194 -7.87 3.04 -3.98
N SER A 195 -7.03 3.48 -4.91
CA SER A 195 -7.41 3.65 -6.32
C SER A 195 -7.11 2.41 -7.18
N CYS A 196 -6.13 1.62 -6.79
CA CYS A 196 -5.76 0.38 -7.45
C CYS A 196 -6.83 -0.69 -7.24
N ILE A 197 -7.38 -1.23 -8.33
CA ILE A 197 -8.46 -2.22 -8.30
C ILE A 197 -8.08 -3.39 -7.40
N LEU A 198 -6.91 -4.00 -7.61
CA LEU A 198 -6.48 -5.17 -6.84
C LEU A 198 -6.27 -4.85 -5.36
N ALA A 199 -5.69 -3.68 -5.03
CA ALA A 199 -5.53 -3.27 -3.63
C ALA A 199 -6.87 -3.17 -2.91
N ALA A 200 -7.86 -2.50 -3.53
CA ALA A 200 -9.19 -2.35 -2.98
C ALA A 200 -9.88 -3.73 -2.77
N LYS A 201 -9.80 -4.60 -3.78
CA LYS A 201 -10.41 -5.95 -3.70
C LYS A 201 -9.76 -6.84 -2.63
N LEU A 202 -8.44 -6.78 -2.45
CA LEU A 202 -7.74 -7.47 -1.36
C LEU A 202 -8.15 -6.98 0.04
N LEU A 203 -8.65 -5.75 0.13
CA LEU A 203 -9.19 -5.14 1.34
C LEU A 203 -10.70 -5.35 1.52
N GLY A 204 -11.36 -6.05 0.58
CA GLY A 204 -12.82 -6.22 0.57
C GLY A 204 -13.59 -4.93 0.30
N ARG A 205 -12.99 -3.97 -0.42
CA ARG A 205 -13.54 -2.64 -0.72
C ARG A 205 -13.67 -2.42 -2.23
N GLU A 206 -14.43 -1.38 -2.61
CA GLU A 206 -14.46 -0.90 -3.99
C GLU A 206 -13.32 0.13 -4.21
N PRO A 207 -12.69 0.15 -5.41
CA PRO A 207 -11.69 1.15 -5.73
C PRO A 207 -12.31 2.54 -5.84
N SER A 208 -11.56 3.55 -5.39
CA SER A 208 -11.99 4.95 -5.40
C SER A 208 -11.21 5.74 -6.45
N GLY A 209 -11.90 6.58 -7.19
CA GLY A 209 -11.29 7.43 -8.23
C GLY A 209 -12.32 8.27 -8.95
N THR A 210 -11.83 9.14 -9.84
CA THR A 210 -12.63 9.98 -10.72
C THR A 210 -12.17 9.78 -12.17
N VAL A 211 -12.67 10.63 -13.09
CA VAL A 211 -12.28 10.61 -14.50
C VAL A 211 -10.97 11.39 -14.70
N PRO A 212 -9.98 10.89 -15.47
CA PRO A 212 -8.72 11.58 -15.71
C PRO A 212 -8.89 12.71 -16.75
N HIS A 213 -7.96 13.69 -16.74
CA HIS A 213 -7.92 14.80 -17.71
C HIS A 213 -8.00 14.35 -19.18
N ALA A 214 -7.48 13.16 -19.50
CA ALA A 214 -7.54 12.62 -20.86
C ALA A 214 -8.97 12.56 -21.44
N ALA A 215 -9.96 12.21 -20.62
CA ALA A 215 -11.36 12.20 -21.06
C ALA A 215 -11.86 13.60 -21.42
N PHE A 216 -11.52 14.59 -20.62
CA PHE A 216 -11.86 16.00 -20.86
C PHE A 216 -11.21 16.51 -22.15
N LEU A 217 -9.92 16.26 -22.33
CA LEU A 217 -9.18 16.67 -23.53
C LEU A 217 -9.71 16.01 -24.81
N ILE A 218 -10.11 14.74 -24.75
CA ILE A 218 -10.69 14.02 -25.91
C ILE A 218 -12.08 14.54 -26.25
N VAL A 219 -12.92 14.79 -25.26
CA VAL A 219 -14.29 15.29 -25.45
C VAL A 219 -14.31 16.79 -25.80
N GLY A 220 -13.37 17.56 -25.25
CA GLY A 220 -13.18 18.99 -25.52
C GLY A 220 -14.06 19.93 -24.70
N ASP A 221 -14.88 19.44 -23.77
CA ASP A 221 -15.72 20.28 -22.89
C ASP A 221 -16.05 19.54 -21.58
N SER A 222 -15.89 20.21 -20.43
CA SER A 222 -16.12 19.61 -19.11
C SER A 222 -17.59 19.33 -18.82
N VAL A 223 -18.49 20.16 -19.32
CA VAL A 223 -19.93 19.96 -19.15
C VAL A 223 -20.38 18.71 -19.90
N LYS A 224 -19.91 18.50 -21.14
CA LYS A 224 -20.21 17.27 -21.89
C LYS A 224 -19.69 16.01 -21.19
N VAL A 225 -18.52 16.07 -20.57
CA VAL A 225 -18.01 14.95 -19.78
C VAL A 225 -18.88 14.72 -18.56
N ALA A 226 -19.32 15.76 -17.89
CA ALA A 226 -20.19 15.69 -16.72
C ALA A 226 -21.55 15.07 -17.04
N GLU A 227 -22.20 15.53 -18.11
CA GLU A 227 -23.47 14.98 -18.62
C GLU A 227 -23.33 13.51 -19.03
N ALA A 228 -22.27 13.16 -19.77
CA ALA A 228 -21.98 11.77 -20.17
C ALA A 228 -21.69 10.88 -18.95
N TYR A 229 -21.00 11.40 -17.93
CA TYR A 229 -20.78 10.68 -16.69
C TYR A 229 -22.10 10.40 -15.97
N ASP A 230 -22.99 11.38 -15.88
CA ASP A 230 -24.31 11.23 -15.26
C ASP A 230 -25.19 10.23 -16.02
N GLU A 231 -25.12 10.22 -17.36
CA GLU A 231 -25.91 9.32 -18.21
C GLU A 231 -25.39 7.85 -18.18
N PHE A 232 -24.06 7.65 -18.18
CA PHE A 232 -23.49 6.32 -18.41
C PHE A 232 -22.98 5.62 -17.17
N MET A 233 -22.70 6.34 -16.07
CA MET A 233 -22.22 5.73 -14.84
C MET A 233 -23.39 5.29 -13.94
N PRO A 234 -23.19 4.26 -13.11
CA PRO A 234 -24.20 3.80 -12.16
C PRO A 234 -24.73 4.95 -11.27
N ASP A 235 -26.00 4.85 -10.85
CA ASP A 235 -26.65 5.89 -10.02
C ASP A 235 -25.95 6.14 -8.69
N ASP A 236 -25.31 5.12 -8.12
CA ASP A 236 -24.56 5.17 -6.87
C ASP A 236 -23.12 5.71 -7.03
N ALA A 237 -22.65 5.90 -8.25
CA ALA A 237 -21.33 6.50 -8.50
C ALA A 237 -21.38 8.02 -8.21
N PRO A 238 -20.48 8.54 -7.34
CA PRO A 238 -20.47 9.97 -7.02
C PRO A 238 -20.06 10.80 -8.25
N ARG A 239 -20.88 11.82 -8.57
CA ARG A 239 -20.61 12.76 -9.69
C ARG A 239 -19.57 13.78 -9.22
N ILE A 240 -18.28 13.42 -9.37
CA ILE A 240 -17.14 14.28 -9.02
C ILE A 240 -16.38 14.61 -10.30
N ILE A 241 -16.40 15.88 -10.69
CA ILE A 241 -15.95 16.35 -12.00
C ILE A 241 -14.69 17.22 -11.86
N LEU A 242 -13.66 16.97 -12.70
CA LEU A 242 -12.48 17.82 -12.83
C LEU A 242 -12.83 19.16 -13.46
N VAL A 243 -12.30 20.25 -12.90
CA VAL A 243 -12.62 21.62 -13.34
C VAL A 243 -11.39 22.46 -13.70
N ASP A 244 -10.19 21.87 -13.69
CA ASP A 244 -8.93 22.57 -13.93
C ASP A 244 -8.35 22.37 -15.36
N THR A 245 -9.18 21.89 -16.32
CA THR A 245 -8.68 21.50 -17.66
C THR A 245 -8.65 22.66 -18.65
N PHE A 246 -9.74 23.42 -18.82
CA PHE A 246 -9.90 24.37 -19.93
C PHE A 246 -9.97 25.83 -19.51
N ARG A 247 -10.51 26.13 -18.34
CA ARG A 247 -10.84 27.48 -17.87
C ARG A 247 -10.31 27.72 -16.48
N ASP A 248 -10.61 28.90 -15.95
CA ASP A 248 -10.52 29.18 -14.51
C ASP A 248 -11.39 28.17 -13.74
N GLU A 249 -10.83 27.64 -12.66
CA GLU A 249 -11.43 26.54 -11.90
C GLU A 249 -12.78 26.91 -11.29
N ALA A 250 -12.95 28.16 -10.85
CA ALA A 250 -14.21 28.64 -10.27
C ALA A 250 -15.28 28.84 -11.35
N GLU A 251 -14.90 29.36 -12.52
CA GLU A 251 -15.81 29.48 -13.67
C GLU A 251 -16.27 28.09 -14.13
N GLU A 252 -15.36 27.16 -14.26
CA GLU A 252 -15.69 25.81 -14.74
C GLU A 252 -16.51 25.03 -13.71
N ALA A 253 -16.26 25.23 -12.40
CA ALA A 253 -17.05 24.65 -11.33
C ALA A 253 -18.52 25.11 -11.40
N LEU A 254 -18.75 26.39 -11.66
CA LEU A 254 -20.13 26.95 -11.82
C LEU A 254 -20.81 26.38 -13.06
N ARG A 255 -20.12 26.28 -14.20
CA ARG A 255 -20.68 25.69 -15.44
C ARG A 255 -21.12 24.24 -15.24
N VAL A 256 -20.30 23.44 -14.56
CA VAL A 256 -20.62 22.04 -14.26
C VAL A 256 -21.74 21.93 -13.23
N ALA A 257 -21.76 22.82 -12.23
CA ALA A 257 -22.82 22.87 -11.23
C ALA A 257 -24.17 23.27 -11.84
N GLU A 258 -24.19 24.23 -12.79
CA GLU A 258 -25.38 24.61 -13.54
C GLU A 258 -25.93 23.44 -14.38
N ALA A 259 -25.04 22.67 -15.03
CA ALA A 259 -25.44 21.56 -15.89
C ALA A 259 -26.00 20.36 -15.11
N LEU A 260 -25.40 19.97 -13.98
CA LEU A 260 -25.82 18.79 -13.21
C LEU A 260 -26.76 19.11 -12.03
N GLY A 261 -26.81 20.35 -11.56
CA GLY A 261 -27.62 20.74 -10.42
C GLY A 261 -27.39 19.92 -9.17
N GLU A 262 -28.44 19.43 -8.54
CA GLU A 262 -28.41 18.62 -7.31
C GLU A 262 -27.73 17.26 -7.46
N LYS A 263 -27.51 16.78 -8.70
CA LYS A 263 -26.81 15.52 -8.96
C LYS A 263 -25.29 15.65 -8.79
N LEU A 264 -24.74 16.87 -8.88
CA LEU A 264 -23.32 17.09 -8.72
C LEU A 264 -22.89 16.85 -7.27
N THR A 265 -22.18 15.76 -7.02
CA THR A 265 -21.64 15.44 -5.70
C THR A 265 -20.49 16.37 -5.32
N GLY A 266 -19.64 16.72 -6.29
CA GLY A 266 -18.51 17.58 -6.04
C GLY A 266 -17.70 17.89 -7.28
N ILE A 267 -16.75 18.80 -7.11
CA ILE A 267 -15.73 19.12 -8.11
C ILE A 267 -14.35 18.69 -7.59
N ARG A 268 -13.45 18.41 -8.52
CA ARG A 268 -12.05 18.07 -8.20
C ARG A 268 -11.10 19.12 -8.76
N LEU A 269 -10.26 19.64 -7.88
CA LEU A 269 -9.12 20.49 -8.20
C LEU A 269 -7.85 19.66 -8.23
N ASP A 270 -7.15 19.68 -9.36
CA ASP A 270 -5.88 18.99 -9.59
C ASP A 270 -4.88 19.92 -10.32
N THR A 271 -5.07 21.23 -10.16
CA THR A 271 -4.31 22.29 -10.83
C THR A 271 -2.81 22.01 -10.77
N PRO A 272 -2.13 21.92 -11.92
CA PRO A 272 -0.71 21.59 -11.95
C PRO A 272 0.16 22.71 -11.38
N GLY A 273 1.36 22.33 -10.88
CA GLY A 273 2.30 23.27 -10.26
C GLY A 273 2.73 24.41 -11.19
N GLU A 274 2.76 24.17 -12.50
CA GLU A 274 3.08 25.15 -13.53
C GLU A 274 2.05 26.29 -13.63
N ARG A 275 0.83 26.05 -13.14
CA ARG A 275 -0.26 27.04 -13.02
C ARG A 275 -0.45 27.51 -11.57
N GLY A 276 0.51 27.29 -10.69
CA GLY A 276 0.45 27.66 -9.28
C GLY A 276 -0.02 26.56 -8.34
N GLY A 277 -0.57 25.44 -8.86
CA GLY A 277 -1.12 24.35 -8.06
C GLY A 277 -2.42 24.73 -7.33
N VAL A 278 -3.00 23.79 -6.61
CA VAL A 278 -4.15 24.08 -5.75
C VAL A 278 -3.66 24.79 -4.48
N THR A 279 -4.16 26.01 -4.24
CA THR A 279 -3.85 26.82 -3.06
C THR A 279 -5.05 26.95 -2.12
N PRO A 280 -4.88 27.30 -0.84
CA PRO A 280 -5.98 27.61 0.06
C PRO A 280 -6.88 28.73 -0.46
N ASP A 281 -6.32 29.76 -1.08
CA ASP A 281 -7.08 30.88 -1.64
C ASP A 281 -7.98 30.41 -2.80
N LEU A 282 -7.48 29.54 -3.69
CA LEU A 282 -8.28 28.96 -4.76
C LEU A 282 -9.45 28.14 -4.20
N VAL A 283 -9.21 27.31 -3.18
CA VAL A 283 -10.30 26.55 -2.54
C VAL A 283 -11.35 27.46 -1.92
N THR A 284 -10.91 28.52 -1.23
CA THR A 284 -11.79 29.51 -0.61
C THR A 284 -12.60 30.26 -1.67
N GLU A 285 -11.98 30.68 -2.77
CA GLU A 285 -12.67 31.34 -3.89
C GLU A 285 -13.73 30.46 -4.53
N VAL A 286 -13.36 29.23 -4.90
CA VAL A 286 -14.29 28.25 -5.51
C VAL A 286 -15.47 27.98 -4.57
N ARG A 287 -15.21 27.80 -3.26
CA ARG A 287 -16.27 27.60 -2.27
C ARG A 287 -17.22 28.81 -2.22
N ALA A 288 -16.66 30.01 -2.12
CA ALA A 288 -17.48 31.24 -2.04
C ALA A 288 -18.36 31.44 -3.29
N ARG A 289 -17.82 31.19 -4.49
CA ARG A 289 -18.59 31.33 -5.74
C ARG A 289 -19.69 30.29 -5.87
N LEU A 290 -19.42 29.01 -5.49
CA LEU A 290 -20.45 27.98 -5.45
C LEU A 290 -21.56 28.32 -4.46
N ASP A 291 -21.23 28.82 -3.27
CA ASP A 291 -22.22 29.22 -2.26
C ASP A 291 -23.09 30.40 -2.72
N GLN A 292 -22.48 31.42 -3.31
CA GLN A 292 -23.21 32.59 -3.87
C GLN A 292 -24.14 32.19 -4.99
N ALA A 293 -23.81 31.16 -5.77
CA ALA A 293 -24.64 30.65 -6.85
C ALA A 293 -25.68 29.61 -6.38
N GLY A 294 -25.76 29.30 -5.08
CA GLY A 294 -26.72 28.35 -4.51
C GLY A 294 -26.30 26.90 -4.51
N TYR A 295 -25.04 26.59 -4.86
CA TYR A 295 -24.49 25.23 -4.91
C TYR A 295 -23.71 24.86 -3.64
N GLY A 296 -24.19 25.22 -2.47
CA GLY A 296 -23.56 24.94 -1.18
C GLY A 296 -23.37 23.43 -0.87
N HIS A 297 -24.15 22.56 -1.52
CA HIS A 297 -24.04 21.10 -1.38
C HIS A 297 -22.81 20.51 -2.10
N VAL A 298 -22.29 21.18 -3.12
CA VAL A 298 -21.16 20.69 -3.95
C VAL A 298 -19.87 20.65 -3.13
N LYS A 299 -19.26 19.49 -3.04
CA LYS A 299 -18.04 19.25 -2.27
C LYS A 299 -16.79 19.54 -3.10
N ILE A 300 -15.70 19.98 -2.46
CA ILE A 300 -14.43 20.27 -3.12
C ILE A 300 -13.42 19.16 -2.78
N PHE A 301 -13.07 18.36 -3.78
CA PHE A 301 -12.03 17.33 -3.71
C PHE A 301 -10.73 17.92 -4.23
N VAL A 302 -9.61 17.62 -3.55
CA VAL A 302 -8.29 18.17 -3.93
C VAL A 302 -7.29 17.06 -4.13
N SER A 303 -6.48 17.19 -5.19
CA SER A 303 -5.34 16.31 -5.46
C SER A 303 -4.21 17.11 -6.12
N GLY A 304 -3.11 16.45 -6.49
CA GLY A 304 -1.96 17.09 -7.14
C GLY A 304 -0.91 17.60 -6.15
N GLY A 305 0.18 16.86 -5.99
CA GLY A 305 1.36 17.27 -5.22
C GLY A 305 1.09 17.57 -3.75
N LEU A 306 0.22 16.79 -3.11
CA LEU A 306 -0.17 16.97 -1.71
C LEU A 306 0.86 16.37 -0.75
N TYR A 307 1.16 17.11 0.31
CA TYR A 307 1.99 16.73 1.45
C TYR A 307 1.33 17.26 2.75
N PRO A 308 1.71 16.80 3.95
CA PRO A 308 0.97 17.04 5.18
C PRO A 308 0.62 18.51 5.45
N GLU A 309 1.57 19.43 5.35
CA GLU A 309 1.34 20.85 5.62
C GLU A 309 0.37 21.47 4.63
N LYS A 310 0.45 21.05 3.36
CA LYS A 310 -0.49 21.51 2.32
C LYS A 310 -1.90 20.93 2.54
N ILE A 311 -2.01 19.66 2.93
CA ILE A 311 -3.29 19.02 3.28
C ILE A 311 -3.96 19.78 4.43
N GLN A 312 -3.20 20.09 5.50
CA GLN A 312 -3.72 20.84 6.64
C GLN A 312 -4.25 22.22 6.25
N ALA A 313 -3.48 22.98 5.45
CA ALA A 313 -3.88 24.30 4.98
C ALA A 313 -5.15 24.24 4.09
N LEU A 314 -5.22 23.29 3.16
CA LEU A 314 -6.36 23.10 2.29
C LEU A 314 -7.61 22.60 3.05
N SER A 315 -7.43 21.77 4.08
CA SER A 315 -8.50 21.33 4.97
C SER A 315 -9.15 22.53 5.69
N GLN A 316 -8.31 23.46 6.19
CA GLN A 316 -8.78 24.69 6.83
C GLN A 316 -9.48 25.64 5.85
N ALA A 317 -9.09 25.64 4.57
CA ALA A 317 -9.72 26.42 3.51
C ALA A 317 -11.06 25.85 3.01
N GLY A 318 -11.49 24.68 3.50
CA GLY A 318 -12.79 24.10 3.14
C GLY A 318 -12.74 22.94 2.15
N ALA A 319 -11.56 22.37 1.86
CA ALA A 319 -11.48 21.12 1.10
C ALA A 319 -12.21 19.99 1.86
N TYR A 320 -12.93 19.16 1.12
CA TYR A 320 -13.73 18.06 1.67
C TYR A 320 -12.97 16.75 1.73
N SER A 321 -12.12 16.47 0.73
CA SER A 321 -11.40 15.20 0.61
C SER A 321 -10.11 15.36 -0.20
N PHE A 322 -9.17 14.45 -0.02
CA PHE A 322 -7.84 14.51 -0.60
C PHE A 322 -7.46 13.24 -1.35
N GLY A 323 -6.88 13.40 -2.55
CA GLY A 323 -6.22 12.35 -3.30
C GLY A 323 -4.71 12.47 -3.17
N VAL A 324 -4.07 11.60 -2.38
CA VAL A 324 -2.63 11.67 -2.08
C VAL A 324 -1.87 10.58 -2.84
N GLY A 325 -0.94 10.97 -3.69
CA GLY A 325 -0.15 10.04 -4.52
C GLY A 325 1.31 9.94 -4.08
N SER A 326 2.14 10.83 -4.62
CA SER A 326 3.61 10.77 -4.50
C SER A 326 4.11 10.78 -3.06
N PHE A 327 3.51 11.54 -2.18
CA PHE A 327 3.94 11.60 -0.78
C PHE A 327 3.93 10.21 -0.12
N ILE A 328 2.88 9.41 -0.38
CA ILE A 328 2.78 8.04 0.16
C ILE A 328 3.70 7.10 -0.61
N SER A 329 3.60 7.08 -1.94
CA SER A 329 4.28 6.10 -2.79
C SER A 329 5.80 6.22 -2.82
N GLN A 330 6.34 7.43 -2.59
CA GLN A 330 7.77 7.72 -2.54
C GLN A 330 8.37 7.63 -1.13
N ALA A 331 7.58 7.23 -0.14
CA ALA A 331 8.09 7.03 1.21
C ALA A 331 9.21 5.99 1.23
N SER A 332 10.29 6.31 1.93
CA SER A 332 11.41 5.39 2.09
C SER A 332 11.01 4.17 2.93
N PRO A 333 11.50 2.98 2.62
CA PRO A 333 11.38 1.83 3.50
C PRO A 333 11.92 2.15 4.91
N ILE A 334 11.28 1.60 5.92
CA ILE A 334 11.79 1.65 7.29
C ILE A 334 12.71 0.45 7.48
N ASP A 335 14.02 0.71 7.55
CA ASP A 335 15.01 -0.33 7.75
C ASP A 335 14.76 -1.14 9.01
N MET A 336 14.77 -2.46 8.87
CA MET A 336 14.52 -3.41 9.94
C MET A 336 15.64 -4.42 10.04
N THR A 337 15.85 -4.94 11.24
CA THR A 337 16.87 -5.92 11.56
C THR A 337 16.21 -7.17 12.16
N LEU A 338 16.69 -8.35 11.80
CA LEU A 338 16.34 -9.60 12.46
C LEU A 338 17.60 -10.13 13.18
N ASP A 339 17.53 -10.25 14.49
CA ASP A 339 18.59 -10.79 15.33
C ASP A 339 18.17 -12.09 16.01
N LEU A 340 19.07 -13.06 16.08
CA LEU A 340 18.88 -14.21 16.94
C LEU A 340 19.08 -13.79 18.41
N LYS A 341 18.11 -14.11 19.25
CA LYS A 341 18.14 -13.82 20.70
C LYS A 341 18.39 -15.06 21.55
N GLU A 342 18.11 -16.24 20.97
CA GLU A 342 18.34 -17.52 21.64
C GLU A 342 18.75 -18.59 20.61
N VAL A 343 19.70 -19.47 20.99
CA VAL A 343 20.13 -20.62 20.21
C VAL A 343 20.18 -21.84 21.12
N ALA A 344 19.44 -22.90 20.78
CA ALA A 344 19.35 -24.15 21.53
C ALA A 344 19.03 -23.93 23.03
N GLY A 345 18.06 -23.01 23.30
CA GLY A 345 17.64 -22.70 24.68
C GLY A 345 18.58 -21.78 25.45
N LYS A 346 19.63 -21.25 24.81
CA LYS A 346 20.60 -20.36 25.47
C LYS A 346 20.50 -18.96 24.88
N PRO A 347 20.25 -17.92 25.72
CA PRO A 347 20.29 -16.55 25.29
C PRO A 347 21.65 -16.21 24.65
N ILE A 348 21.59 -15.43 23.58
CA ILE A 348 22.78 -14.88 22.91
C ILE A 348 22.61 -13.39 22.65
N ALA A 349 23.73 -12.72 22.53
CA ALA A 349 23.80 -11.32 22.09
C ALA A 349 24.82 -11.20 20.94
N LYS A 350 24.50 -10.33 20.00
CA LYS A 350 25.39 -9.96 18.90
C LYS A 350 26.07 -8.65 19.23
#